data_f0e48022b8cf4dcf3dfc2588261078d8
#
_entry.id   f0e48022b8cf4dcf3dfc2588261078d8
#
_cell.length_a   1.000
_cell.length_b   1.000
_cell.length_c   1.000
_cell.angle_alpha   90.00
_cell.angle_beta   90.00
_cell.angle_gamma   90.00
#
_symmetry.space_group_name_H-M   'P 1'
#
loop_
_entity.id
_entity.type
_entity.pdbx_description
1 polymer ?
#
loop_
_entity_poly.entity_id
_entity_poly.type
_entity_poly.pdbx_seq_one_letter_code
_entity_poly.pdbx_strand_id
1 'polypeptide(L)'
;QGTANEIAIRGLLHATSPMTVMNVTGPETVSIKKVSEKLGKYLGKKPIFEGEEGNDAYLNDASLAMEIFGYPDVCAETLIRWQAEYILDGGRTLNKPTHFEERKGNY
;
A
#
# COMPACT_ATOMS: atom_id res chain seq x y z
N GLN A 1 -5.38 -6.27 -2.51
CA GLN A 1 -5.10 -7.32 -3.52
C GLN A 1 -6.15 -7.36 -4.63
N GLY A 2 -7.46 -7.27 -4.32
CA GLY A 2 -8.53 -7.34 -5.32
C GLY A 2 -8.32 -6.38 -6.48
N THR A 3 -8.19 -5.09 -6.20
CA THR A 3 -7.95 -4.05 -7.21
C THR A 3 -6.66 -4.29 -8.00
N ALA A 4 -5.57 -4.73 -7.34
CA ALA A 4 -4.32 -5.02 -8.04
C ALA A 4 -4.47 -6.21 -9.01
N ASN A 5 -5.19 -7.26 -8.60
CA ASN A 5 -5.47 -8.41 -9.46
C ASN A 5 -6.38 -8.03 -10.64
N GLU A 6 -7.40 -7.21 -10.40
CA GLU A 6 -8.28 -6.70 -11.46
C GLU A 6 -7.48 -5.90 -12.49
N ILE A 7 -6.65 -4.95 -12.05
CA ILE A 7 -5.82 -4.14 -12.94
C ILE A 7 -4.83 -5.02 -13.71
N ALA A 8 -4.23 -6.04 -13.08
CA ALA A 8 -3.35 -6.97 -13.78
C ALA A 8 -4.06 -7.73 -14.91
N ILE A 9 -5.29 -8.19 -14.67
CA ILE A 9 -6.10 -8.88 -15.69
C ILE A 9 -6.51 -7.91 -16.80
N ARG A 10 -7.06 -6.74 -16.45
CA ARG A 10 -7.46 -5.71 -17.42
C ARG A 10 -6.27 -5.18 -18.22
N GLY A 11 -5.08 -5.11 -17.61
CA GLY A 11 -3.84 -4.67 -18.24
C GLY A 11 -3.43 -5.52 -19.45
N LEU A 12 -3.86 -6.78 -19.53
CA LEU A 12 -3.62 -7.63 -20.69
C LEU A 12 -4.20 -7.03 -21.99
N LEU A 13 -5.30 -6.27 -21.88
CA LEU A 13 -5.92 -5.59 -23.03
C LEU A 13 -5.16 -4.32 -23.45
N HIS A 14 -4.24 -3.86 -22.63
CA HIS A 14 -3.42 -2.65 -22.83
C HIS A 14 -1.95 -2.98 -23.09
N ALA A 15 -1.63 -4.25 -23.32
CA ALA A 15 -0.28 -4.67 -23.67
C ALA A 15 0.14 -4.10 -25.05
N THR A 16 1.31 -3.49 -25.12
CA THR A 16 1.84 -2.81 -26.31
C THR A 16 3.25 -3.28 -26.66
N SER A 17 3.65 -3.03 -27.91
CA SER A 17 5.02 -3.20 -28.37
C SER A 17 5.50 -1.92 -29.06
N PRO A 18 6.50 -1.21 -28.55
CA PRO A 18 7.22 -1.48 -27.29
C PRO A 18 6.31 -1.42 -26.07
N MET A 19 6.75 -2.04 -24.95
CA MET A 19 5.94 -2.13 -23.73
C MET A 19 5.65 -0.75 -23.14
N THR A 20 4.45 -0.59 -22.62
CA THR A 20 4.07 0.54 -21.76
C THR A 20 4.36 0.19 -20.29
N VAL A 21 5.11 1.04 -19.61
CA VAL A 21 5.37 0.91 -18.16
C VAL A 21 4.36 1.75 -17.40
N MET A 22 3.74 1.17 -16.38
CA MET A 22 2.71 1.83 -15.61
C MET A 22 2.87 1.53 -14.12
N ASN A 23 2.81 2.56 -13.29
CA ASN A 23 2.72 2.40 -11.85
C ASN A 23 1.28 2.15 -11.43
N VAL A 24 1.08 1.20 -10.53
CA VAL A 24 -0.24 0.87 -9.98
C VAL A 24 -0.17 0.98 -8.47
N THR A 25 -0.67 2.06 -7.94
CA THR A 25 -0.77 2.33 -6.49
C THR A 25 -2.10 3.00 -6.16
N GLY A 26 -2.41 3.15 -4.88
CA GLY A 26 -3.54 3.99 -4.45
C GLY A 26 -3.26 5.48 -4.68
N PRO A 27 -4.32 6.32 -4.75
CA PRO A 27 -4.19 7.76 -4.99
C PRO A 27 -3.71 8.54 -3.78
N GLU A 28 -3.86 7.97 -2.57
CA GLU A 28 -3.57 8.70 -1.35
C GLU A 28 -2.07 8.68 -1.03
N THR A 29 -1.51 9.87 -0.79
CA THR A 29 -0.21 9.98 -0.11
C THR A 29 -0.40 9.74 1.38
N VAL A 30 0.14 8.64 1.89
CA VAL A 30 -0.04 8.23 3.28
C VAL A 30 1.22 8.44 4.11
N SER A 31 1.05 8.98 5.31
CA SER A 31 2.11 9.03 6.31
C SER A 31 2.11 7.73 7.12
N ILE A 32 3.22 7.02 7.14
CA ILE A 32 3.37 5.77 7.93
C ILE A 32 3.08 6.01 9.40
N LYS A 33 3.53 7.14 9.96
CA LYS A 33 3.22 7.54 11.34
C LYS A 33 1.71 7.63 11.59
N LYS A 34 0.97 8.34 10.72
CA LYS A 34 -0.49 8.46 10.83
C LYS A 34 -1.21 7.13 10.65
N VAL A 35 -0.73 6.28 9.74
CA VAL A 35 -1.26 4.92 9.55
C VAL A 35 -1.05 4.09 10.82
N SER A 36 0.13 4.12 11.41
CA SER A 36 0.46 3.40 12.65
C SER A 36 -0.40 3.88 13.82
N GLU A 37 -0.60 5.21 13.95
CA GLU A 37 -1.46 5.79 14.99
C GLU A 37 -2.93 5.35 14.83
N LYS A 38 -3.44 5.32 13.61
CA LYS A 38 -4.80 4.84 13.30
C LYS A 38 -4.95 3.35 13.59
N LEU A 39 -4.01 2.54 13.12
CA LEU A 39 -3.99 1.10 13.38
C LEU A 39 -3.93 0.85 14.89
N GLY A 40 -3.10 1.58 15.62
CA GLY A 40 -2.99 1.52 17.08
C GLY A 40 -4.33 1.81 17.79
N LYS A 41 -5.09 2.79 17.30
CA LYS A 41 -6.44 3.10 17.83
C LYS A 41 -7.39 1.92 17.66
N TYR A 42 -7.42 1.30 16.48
CA TYR A 42 -8.27 0.12 16.22
C TYR A 42 -7.87 -1.09 17.07
N LEU A 43 -6.55 -1.28 17.29
CA LEU A 43 -6.02 -2.40 18.07
C LEU A 43 -6.00 -2.14 19.58
N GLY A 44 -6.35 -0.94 20.05
CA GLY A 44 -6.25 -0.55 21.45
C GLY A 44 -4.81 -0.49 21.96
N LYS A 45 -3.83 -0.24 21.08
CA LYS A 45 -2.39 -0.20 21.41
C LYS A 45 -1.78 1.11 20.94
N LYS A 46 -0.87 1.66 21.76
CA LYS A 46 -0.10 2.84 21.35
C LYS A 46 1.14 2.38 20.56
N PRO A 47 1.35 2.88 19.32
CA PRO A 47 2.56 2.55 18.57
C PRO A 47 3.79 3.17 19.24
N ILE A 48 4.92 2.48 19.15
CA ILE A 48 6.23 2.96 19.56
C ILE A 48 7.00 3.28 18.28
N PHE A 49 7.53 4.49 18.19
CA PHE A 49 8.37 4.91 17.07
C PHE A 49 9.82 4.96 17.53
N GLU A 50 10.71 4.40 16.73
CA GLU A 50 12.15 4.38 16.97
C GLU A 50 12.88 5.00 15.78
N GLY A 51 14.02 5.66 16.02
CA GLY A 51 14.81 6.35 15.01
C GLY A 51 14.30 7.76 14.71
N GLU A 52 14.88 8.37 13.68
CA GLU A 52 14.54 9.71 13.19
C GLU A 52 13.81 9.64 11.87
N GLU A 53 12.87 10.57 11.66
CA GLU A 53 12.16 10.68 10.38
C GLU A 53 13.13 11.14 9.29
N GLY A 54 13.19 10.42 8.17
CA GLY A 54 13.99 10.80 7.00
C GLY A 54 13.36 11.97 6.23
N ASN A 55 14.17 12.59 5.38
CA ASN A 55 13.74 13.69 4.51
C ASN A 55 13.22 13.20 3.14
N ASP A 56 13.16 11.90 2.93
CA ASP A 56 12.77 11.23 1.70
C ASP A 56 11.50 10.40 1.89
N ALA A 57 10.80 10.13 0.79
CA ALA A 57 9.60 9.32 0.80
C ALA A 57 9.51 8.47 -0.47
N TYR A 58 8.90 7.28 -0.36
CA TYR A 58 8.54 6.46 -1.51
C TYR A 58 7.21 6.94 -2.08
N LEU A 59 7.28 7.67 -3.18
CA LEU A 59 6.10 8.15 -3.89
C LEU A 59 6.11 7.63 -5.33
N ASN A 60 4.95 7.26 -5.81
CA ASN A 60 4.74 6.84 -7.19
C ASN A 60 3.62 7.65 -7.81
N ASP A 61 3.81 8.05 -9.06
CA ASP A 61 2.75 8.60 -9.87
C ASP A 61 2.00 7.47 -10.58
N ALA A 62 0.74 7.26 -10.18
CA ALA A 62 -0.16 6.26 -10.76
C ALA A 62 -1.28 6.91 -11.59
N SER A 63 -1.15 8.16 -12.00
CA SER A 63 -2.18 8.91 -12.75
C SER A 63 -2.60 8.18 -14.03
N LEU A 64 -1.66 7.62 -14.78
CA LEU A 64 -1.94 6.85 -15.99
C LEU A 64 -2.81 5.61 -15.70
N ALA A 65 -2.52 4.89 -14.62
CA ALA A 65 -3.33 3.73 -14.24
C ALA A 65 -4.74 4.14 -13.84
N MET A 66 -4.90 5.27 -13.15
CA MET A 66 -6.21 5.79 -12.77
C MET A 66 -7.02 6.31 -13.96
N GLU A 67 -6.36 6.89 -14.95
CA GLU A 67 -6.99 7.32 -16.21
C GLU A 67 -7.54 6.11 -16.99
N ILE A 68 -6.78 5.02 -17.06
CA ILE A 68 -7.16 3.82 -17.86
C ILE A 68 -8.15 2.92 -17.09
N PHE A 69 -7.94 2.70 -15.81
CA PHE A 69 -8.67 1.70 -15.02
C PHE A 69 -9.66 2.28 -14.02
N GLY A 70 -9.58 3.59 -13.75
CA GLY A 70 -10.34 4.25 -12.70
C GLY A 70 -9.66 4.20 -11.33
N TYR A 71 -10.29 4.83 -10.35
CA TYR A 71 -9.83 4.84 -8.96
C TYR A 71 -10.18 3.54 -8.25
N PRO A 72 -9.37 3.13 -7.24
CA PRO A 72 -9.72 1.99 -6.40
C PRO A 72 -11.03 2.21 -5.64
N ASP A 73 -11.86 1.19 -5.54
CA ASP A 73 -13.13 1.25 -4.78
C ASP A 73 -12.93 1.31 -3.26
N VAL A 74 -11.72 0.95 -2.79
CA VAL A 74 -11.40 0.87 -1.37
C VAL A 74 -10.32 1.90 -1.03
N CYS A 75 -10.68 2.86 -0.16
CA CYS A 75 -9.75 3.88 0.33
C CYS A 75 -8.80 3.33 1.41
N ALA A 76 -7.70 4.06 1.65
CA ALA A 76 -6.68 3.67 2.63
C ALA A 76 -7.25 3.50 4.05
N GLU A 77 -8.21 4.33 4.47
CA GLU A 77 -8.85 4.22 5.78
C GLU A 77 -9.56 2.88 5.97
N THR A 78 -10.29 2.42 4.95
CA THR A 78 -10.97 1.12 4.97
C THR A 78 -9.97 -0.03 5.03
N LEU A 79 -8.85 0.07 4.30
CA LEU A 79 -7.78 -0.94 4.34
C LEU A 79 -7.15 -1.04 5.74
N ILE A 80 -6.88 0.09 6.40
CA ILE A 80 -6.34 0.12 7.77
C ILE A 80 -7.30 -0.56 8.74
N ARG A 81 -8.61 -0.25 8.63
CA ARG A 81 -9.63 -0.87 9.46
C ARG A 81 -9.71 -2.39 9.24
N TRP A 82 -9.80 -2.84 8.01
CA TRP A 82 -9.85 -4.27 7.68
C TRP A 82 -8.59 -5.01 8.15
N GLN A 83 -7.42 -4.38 8.05
CA GLN A 83 -6.19 -4.96 8.57
C GLN A 83 -6.24 -5.12 10.10
N ALA A 84 -6.81 -4.13 10.81
CA ALA A 84 -6.99 -4.21 12.25
C ALA A 84 -7.98 -5.31 12.63
N GLU A 85 -9.14 -5.38 11.96
CA GLU A 85 -10.14 -6.43 12.16
C GLU A 85 -9.52 -7.81 11.95
N TYR A 86 -8.78 -8.00 10.85
CA TYR A 86 -8.08 -9.26 10.57
C TYR A 86 -7.12 -9.68 11.70
N ILE A 87 -6.37 -8.73 12.26
CA ILE A 87 -5.44 -9.00 13.36
C ILE A 87 -6.20 -9.35 14.65
N LEU A 88 -7.29 -8.62 14.96
CA LEU A 88 -8.11 -8.88 16.15
C LEU A 88 -8.80 -10.24 16.09
N ASP A 89 -9.19 -10.69 14.91
CA ASP A 89 -9.79 -11.99 14.67
C ASP A 89 -8.74 -13.14 14.65
N GLY A 90 -7.48 -12.86 14.99
CA GLY A 90 -6.41 -13.86 15.03
C GLY A 90 -5.90 -14.27 13.65
N GLY A 91 -6.02 -13.39 12.67
CA GLY A 91 -5.55 -13.63 11.29
C GLY A 91 -4.08 -14.04 11.23
N ARG A 92 -3.77 -15.00 10.37
CA ARG A 92 -2.41 -15.54 10.23
C ARG A 92 -1.47 -14.52 9.58
N THR A 93 -0.27 -14.39 10.12
CA THR A 93 0.82 -13.63 9.53
C THR A 93 1.85 -14.59 8.93
N LEU A 94 2.60 -14.12 7.93
CA LEU A 94 3.63 -14.93 7.29
C LEU A 94 4.93 -14.97 8.10
N ASN A 95 5.07 -14.10 9.12
CA ASN A 95 6.29 -13.94 9.95
C ASN A 95 7.58 -13.80 9.12
N LYS A 96 7.47 -13.18 7.94
CA LYS A 96 8.62 -12.89 7.07
C LYS A 96 9.15 -11.50 7.35
N PRO A 97 10.48 -11.27 7.27
CA PRO A 97 11.04 -9.93 7.29
C PRO A 97 10.46 -9.11 6.14
N THR A 98 10.26 -7.83 6.35
CA THR A 98 9.61 -6.93 5.38
C THR A 98 10.60 -6.01 4.67
N HIS A 99 11.84 -5.93 5.16
CA HIS A 99 12.89 -5.05 4.63
C HIS A 99 12.45 -3.59 4.44
N PHE A 100 11.49 -3.12 5.24
CA PHE A 100 10.92 -1.77 5.15
C PHE A 100 11.95 -0.66 5.43
N GLU A 101 13.06 -0.99 6.07
CA GLU A 101 14.20 -0.11 6.34
C GLU A 101 15.10 0.10 5.11
N GLU A 102 14.99 -0.75 4.07
CA GLU A 102 15.80 -0.63 2.87
C GLU A 102 15.43 0.63 2.06
N ARG A 103 16.44 1.43 1.72
CA ARG A 103 16.28 2.70 1.01
C ARG A 103 16.95 2.75 -0.36
N LYS A 104 17.72 1.72 -0.70
CA LYS A 104 18.57 1.70 -1.92
C LYS A 104 18.12 0.66 -2.95
N GLY A 105 16.98 0.00 -2.74
CA GLY A 105 16.45 -1.01 -3.65
C GLY A 105 17.15 -2.38 -3.58
N ASN A 106 17.90 -2.66 -2.54
CA ASN A 106 18.57 -3.94 -2.31
C ASN A 106 17.62 -4.86 -1.51
N TYR A 107 16.71 -5.55 -2.19
CA TYR A 107 15.72 -6.44 -1.58
C TYR A 107 16.17 -7.90 -1.63
#